data_2a32618373511fed73a5baa9aa9503a1
#
_entry.id   2a32618373511fed73a5baa9aa9503a1
#
_cell.length_a   1.000
_cell.length_b   1.000
_cell.length_c   1.000
_cell.angle_alpha   90.00
_cell.angle_beta   90.00
_cell.angle_gamma   90.00
#
_symmetry.space_group_name_H-M   'P 1'
#
loop_
_entity.id
_entity.type
_entity.pdbx_description
1 polymer ?
#
loop_
_entity_poly.entity_id
_entity_poly.type
_entity_poly.pdbx_seq_one_letter_code
_entity_poly.pdbx_strand_id
1 'polypeptide(L)'
;NFDASGEDDVYAGNEWNNAPAVSAFRYSGTQIIYTPEQLSAMKGKQIERLTFKYVNGGSDHYEGRVTVSLMEIGVSEFLEDPTLKHIKWIRYENGGPTVSKDVIMDGREGTVEFDFSSEPYYYTGQSLLVTVTAEATAQSPLLKFVHNGDTESEKWRVLTYGSDSESFA
;
A
#
# COMPACT_ATOMS: atom_id res chain seq x y z
N ASN A 1 4.65 -6.16 -4.07
CA ASN A 1 4.62 -7.61 -4.29
C ASN A 1 3.85 -8.29 -3.16
N PHE A 2 3.05 -9.27 -3.51
CA PHE A 2 2.36 -10.14 -2.57
C PHE A 2 2.97 -11.53 -2.63
N ASP A 3 3.16 -12.13 -1.46
CA ASP A 3 3.52 -13.52 -1.32
C ASP A 3 2.35 -14.28 -0.69
N ALA A 4 2.06 -15.43 -1.22
CA ALA A 4 1.02 -16.32 -0.72
C ALA A 4 1.62 -17.64 -0.26
N SER A 5 0.85 -18.45 0.47
CA SER A 5 1.30 -19.70 1.11
C SER A 5 2.17 -20.57 0.19
N GLY A 6 3.47 -20.61 0.47
CA GLY A 6 4.46 -21.39 -0.25
C GLY A 6 4.92 -20.86 -1.61
N GLU A 7 4.55 -19.63 -1.97
CA GLU A 7 4.93 -19.00 -3.25
C GLU A 7 5.44 -17.58 -3.00
N ASP A 8 6.51 -17.23 -3.70
CA ASP A 8 7.12 -15.88 -3.66
C ASP A 8 6.71 -15.08 -4.92
N ASP A 9 6.58 -13.77 -4.77
CA ASP A 9 6.29 -12.81 -5.85
C ASP A 9 5.08 -13.20 -6.73
N VAL A 10 3.99 -13.62 -6.09
CA VAL A 10 2.75 -14.01 -6.78
C VAL A 10 2.17 -12.86 -7.61
N TYR A 11 2.33 -11.64 -7.13
CA TYR A 11 2.05 -10.42 -7.88
C TYR A 11 3.16 -9.41 -7.65
N ALA A 12 3.81 -8.98 -8.71
CA ALA A 12 4.91 -8.01 -8.68
C ALA A 12 4.67 -6.86 -9.66
N GLY A 13 4.87 -5.63 -9.19
CA GLY A 13 4.91 -4.43 -10.03
C GLY A 13 6.33 -4.09 -10.47
N ASN A 14 6.47 -3.25 -11.47
CA ASN A 14 7.76 -2.87 -12.08
C ASN A 14 7.94 -1.38 -12.37
N GLU A 15 6.96 -0.55 -12.06
CA GLU A 15 7.01 0.90 -12.25
C GLU A 15 7.20 1.65 -10.91
N TRP A 16 7.38 2.96 -10.95
CA TRP A 16 7.74 3.77 -9.79
C TRP A 16 6.75 4.89 -9.52
N ASN A 17 6.31 5.04 -8.26
CA ASN A 17 5.50 6.16 -7.82
C ASN A 17 5.67 6.46 -6.32
N ASN A 18 4.97 7.48 -5.79
CA ASN A 18 5.10 7.87 -4.38
C ASN A 18 4.25 7.04 -3.40
N ALA A 19 3.32 6.24 -3.89
CA ALA A 19 2.57 5.30 -3.07
C ALA A 19 3.45 4.07 -2.73
N PRO A 20 3.31 3.44 -1.56
CA PRO A 20 2.24 3.62 -0.58
C PRO A 20 2.53 4.65 0.52
N ALA A 21 3.67 5.28 0.54
CA ALA A 21 3.97 6.29 1.54
C ALA A 21 4.41 7.60 0.89
N VAL A 22 3.73 8.70 1.20
CA VAL A 22 4.12 10.02 0.72
C VAL A 22 5.23 10.55 1.61
N SER A 23 6.46 10.25 1.24
CA SER A 23 7.65 10.47 2.06
C SER A 23 7.98 11.94 2.35
N ALA A 24 7.36 12.89 1.63
CA ALA A 24 7.52 14.33 1.86
C ALA A 24 6.81 14.85 3.12
N PHE A 25 5.90 14.09 3.71
CA PHE A 25 5.08 14.50 4.84
C PHE A 25 5.33 13.66 6.08
N ARG A 26 5.11 14.26 7.25
CA ARG A 26 5.18 13.54 8.53
C ARG A 26 4.12 12.45 8.63
N TYR A 27 2.90 12.77 8.25
CA TYR A 27 1.79 11.81 8.21
C TYR A 27 1.38 11.55 6.78
N SER A 28 1.21 10.29 6.42
CA SER A 28 0.69 9.91 5.12
C SER A 28 -0.28 8.75 5.22
N GLY A 29 -1.21 8.70 4.28
CA GLY A 29 -2.15 7.61 4.10
C GLY A 29 -2.30 7.30 2.64
N THR A 30 -2.34 6.02 2.32
CA THR A 30 -2.55 5.53 0.96
C THR A 30 -3.54 4.38 0.99
N GLN A 31 -4.48 4.40 0.07
CA GLN A 31 -5.32 3.25 -0.22
C GLN A 31 -5.09 2.81 -1.66
N ILE A 32 -4.90 1.53 -1.86
CA ILE A 32 -4.68 0.91 -3.17
C ILE A 32 -5.70 -0.20 -3.35
N ILE A 33 -6.41 -0.18 -4.47
CA ILE A 33 -7.31 -1.26 -4.87
C ILE A 33 -6.59 -2.13 -5.89
N TYR A 34 -6.38 -3.40 -5.56
CA TYR A 34 -5.94 -4.43 -6.48
C TYR A 34 -7.15 -5.19 -7.00
N THR A 35 -7.27 -5.31 -8.32
CA THR A 35 -8.41 -5.96 -8.95
C THR A 35 -8.33 -7.49 -8.87
N PRO A 36 -9.46 -8.21 -9.00
CA PRO A 36 -9.47 -9.66 -9.06
C PRO A 36 -8.58 -10.23 -10.18
N GLU A 37 -8.49 -9.53 -11.31
CA GLU A 37 -7.65 -9.93 -12.44
C GLU A 37 -6.17 -9.85 -12.09
N GLN A 38 -5.74 -8.76 -11.42
CA GLN A 38 -4.34 -8.60 -10.97
C GLN A 38 -3.94 -9.69 -9.97
N LEU A 39 -4.86 -10.10 -9.11
CA LEU A 39 -4.61 -11.05 -8.02
C LEU A 39 -5.13 -12.46 -8.31
N SER A 40 -5.41 -12.80 -9.57
CA SER A 40 -6.00 -14.08 -9.94
C SER A 40 -5.19 -15.30 -9.48
N ALA A 41 -3.86 -15.18 -9.49
CA ALA A 41 -2.96 -16.26 -9.02
C ALA A 41 -3.02 -16.49 -7.50
N MET A 42 -3.57 -15.53 -6.74
CA MET A 42 -3.67 -15.61 -5.27
C MET A 42 -5.02 -16.12 -4.78
N LYS A 43 -6.00 -16.25 -5.67
CA LYS A 43 -7.34 -16.69 -5.29
C LYS A 43 -7.31 -18.07 -4.62
N GLY A 44 -7.92 -18.15 -3.44
CA GLY A 44 -7.95 -19.37 -2.63
C GLY A 44 -6.67 -19.63 -1.83
N LYS A 45 -5.74 -18.68 -1.81
CA LYS A 45 -4.50 -18.76 -1.03
C LYS A 45 -4.52 -17.80 0.16
N GLN A 46 -3.65 -18.05 1.11
CA GLN A 46 -3.43 -17.15 2.25
C GLN A 46 -2.29 -16.18 1.92
N ILE A 47 -2.57 -14.88 2.01
CA ILE A 47 -1.54 -13.84 1.91
C ILE A 47 -0.77 -13.83 3.22
N GLU A 48 0.53 -14.08 3.15
CA GLU A 48 1.41 -14.15 4.30
C GLU A 48 2.35 -12.95 4.39
N ARG A 49 2.71 -12.35 3.24
CA ARG A 49 3.63 -11.21 3.18
C ARG A 49 3.23 -10.22 2.10
N LEU A 50 3.50 -8.96 2.36
CA LEU A 50 3.43 -7.87 1.40
C LEU A 50 4.75 -7.11 1.42
N THR A 51 5.40 -7.02 0.28
CA THR A 51 6.70 -6.37 0.13
C THR A 51 6.59 -5.18 -0.81
N PHE A 52 7.05 -4.02 -0.36
CA PHE A 52 7.21 -2.84 -1.20
C PHE A 52 8.69 -2.66 -1.55
N LYS A 53 8.97 -2.43 -2.83
CA LYS A 53 10.29 -2.04 -3.30
C LYS A 53 10.35 -0.52 -3.39
N TYR A 54 11.39 0.07 -2.84
CA TYR A 54 11.62 1.51 -2.89
C TYR A 54 12.91 1.86 -3.60
N VAL A 55 12.94 3.07 -4.16
CA VAL A 55 14.15 3.74 -4.62
C VAL A 55 14.28 5.09 -3.93
N ASN A 56 15.49 5.42 -3.52
CA ASN A 56 15.81 6.67 -2.87
C ASN A 56 16.72 7.50 -3.78
N GLY A 57 16.50 8.81 -3.84
CA GLY A 57 17.21 9.74 -4.72
C GLY A 57 18.60 10.12 -4.27
N GLY A 58 19.31 9.26 -3.53
CA GLY A 58 20.72 9.50 -3.15
C GLY A 58 20.98 9.34 -1.67
N SER A 59 21.26 10.42 -0.95
CA SER A 59 21.55 10.42 0.51
C SER A 59 20.32 10.60 1.38
N ASP A 60 19.14 10.55 0.80
CA ASP A 60 17.90 10.72 1.53
C ASP A 60 17.61 9.53 2.43
N HIS A 61 16.91 9.79 3.52
CA HIS A 61 16.63 8.85 4.57
C HIS A 61 15.19 9.02 5.06
N TYR A 62 14.48 7.91 5.16
CA TYR A 62 13.13 7.88 5.74
C TYR A 62 13.11 6.94 6.93
N GLU A 63 12.65 7.41 8.06
CA GLU A 63 12.29 6.59 9.21
C GLU A 63 10.87 6.88 9.62
N GLY A 64 10.15 5.85 10.03
CA GLY A 64 8.79 6.03 10.50
C GLY A 64 8.12 4.74 10.89
N ARG A 65 6.91 4.90 11.46
CA ARG A 65 6.03 3.78 11.77
C ARG A 65 5.00 3.64 10.65
N VAL A 66 4.96 2.46 10.05
CA VAL A 66 4.06 2.14 8.94
C VAL A 66 3.09 1.04 9.36
N THR A 67 1.82 1.26 9.08
CA THR A 67 0.72 0.32 9.34
C THR A 67 0.07 -0.07 8.03
N VAL A 68 -0.05 -1.37 7.79
CA VAL A 68 -0.69 -1.95 6.60
C VAL A 68 -1.87 -2.81 7.02
N SER A 69 -3.00 -2.60 6.37
CA SER A 69 -4.23 -3.37 6.56
C SER A 69 -4.74 -3.90 5.23
N LEU A 70 -5.29 -5.11 5.25
CA LEU A 70 -5.85 -5.79 4.09
C LEU A 70 -7.35 -6.02 4.27
N MET A 71 -8.14 -5.73 3.24
CA MET A 71 -9.59 -5.98 3.26
C MET A 71 -10.11 -6.20 1.84
N GLU A 72 -10.88 -7.26 1.61
CA GLU A 72 -11.59 -7.41 0.34
C GLU A 72 -12.81 -6.49 0.29
N ILE A 73 -13.08 -5.91 -0.89
CA ILE A 73 -14.15 -4.96 -1.13
C ILE A 73 -14.92 -5.30 -2.41
N GLY A 74 -16.16 -4.80 -2.51
CA GLY A 74 -17.04 -5.07 -3.64
C GLY A 74 -16.89 -4.13 -4.84
N VAL A 75 -15.92 -3.21 -4.82
CA VAL A 75 -15.69 -2.25 -5.91
C VAL A 75 -14.26 -2.38 -6.43
N SER A 76 -14.05 -2.10 -7.71
CA SER A 76 -12.72 -2.18 -8.34
C SER A 76 -12.06 -0.83 -8.52
N GLU A 77 -12.76 0.26 -8.20
CA GLU A 77 -12.29 1.64 -8.31
C GLU A 77 -12.85 2.49 -7.18
N PHE A 78 -12.14 3.54 -6.82
CA PHE A 78 -12.67 4.56 -5.93
C PHE A 78 -13.75 5.38 -6.62
N LEU A 79 -14.81 5.69 -5.88
CA LEU A 79 -15.94 6.45 -6.39
C LEU A 79 -15.80 7.93 -6.02
N GLU A 80 -16.09 8.80 -6.97
CA GLU A 80 -16.23 10.23 -6.70
C GLU A 80 -17.52 10.50 -5.93
N ASP A 81 -17.45 11.31 -4.88
CA ASP A 81 -18.64 11.82 -4.20
C ASP A 81 -19.32 12.86 -5.10
N PRO A 82 -20.57 12.62 -5.56
CA PRO A 82 -21.24 13.51 -6.51
C PRO A 82 -21.57 14.89 -5.92
N THR A 83 -21.62 14.99 -4.59
CA THR A 83 -21.94 16.25 -3.89
C THR A 83 -20.70 17.09 -3.64
N LEU A 84 -19.65 16.46 -3.15
CA LEU A 84 -18.41 17.13 -2.75
C LEU A 84 -17.37 17.16 -3.87
N LYS A 85 -17.59 16.41 -4.94
CA LYS A 85 -16.69 16.27 -6.10
C LYS A 85 -15.25 15.92 -5.73
N HIS A 86 -15.10 15.06 -4.72
CA HIS A 86 -13.84 14.47 -4.36
C HIS A 86 -13.98 12.94 -4.20
N ILE A 87 -12.86 12.25 -4.31
CA ILE A 87 -12.83 10.79 -4.21
C ILE A 87 -12.92 10.38 -2.74
N LYS A 88 -13.78 9.42 -2.45
CA LYS A 88 -14.06 8.96 -1.10
C LYS A 88 -13.06 7.92 -0.64
N TRP A 89 -12.46 8.16 0.53
CA TRP A 89 -11.71 7.18 1.28
C TRP A 89 -12.62 6.05 1.77
N ILE A 90 -12.19 4.81 1.62
CA ILE A 90 -12.93 3.65 2.10
C ILE A 90 -12.57 3.38 3.55
N ARG A 91 -13.57 3.38 4.43
CA ARG A 91 -13.35 3.03 5.83
C ARG A 91 -12.97 1.57 5.98
N TYR A 92 -11.95 1.33 6.76
CA TYR A 92 -11.56 0.01 7.18
C TYR A 92 -12.48 -0.43 8.34
N GLU A 93 -13.45 -1.30 8.03
CA GLU A 93 -14.41 -1.80 9.01
C GLU A 93 -14.40 -3.33 9.01
N ASN A 94 -14.14 -3.95 10.17
CA ASN A 94 -14.14 -5.41 10.36
C ASN A 94 -13.39 -6.17 9.25
N GLY A 95 -12.27 -5.61 8.82
CA GLY A 95 -11.47 -6.16 7.73
C GLY A 95 -10.53 -7.28 8.18
N GLY A 96 -9.58 -7.57 7.33
CA GLY A 96 -8.53 -8.55 7.57
C GLY A 96 -7.44 -8.04 8.51
N PRO A 97 -6.27 -8.67 8.50
CA PRO A 97 -5.19 -8.39 9.42
C PRO A 97 -4.59 -6.99 9.23
N THR A 98 -4.04 -6.48 10.31
CA THR A 98 -3.28 -5.24 10.35
C THR A 98 -1.90 -5.50 10.93
N VAL A 99 -0.86 -5.05 10.25
CA VAL A 99 0.53 -5.13 10.68
C VAL A 99 1.12 -3.73 10.79
N SER A 100 1.76 -3.44 11.90
CA SER A 100 2.40 -2.16 12.17
C SER A 100 3.86 -2.40 12.58
N LYS A 101 4.79 -1.69 11.95
CA LYS A 101 6.22 -1.79 12.28
C LYS A 101 6.96 -0.49 12.06
N ASP A 102 8.08 -0.35 12.75
CA ASP A 102 9.05 0.72 12.47
C ASP A 102 9.88 0.34 11.26
N VAL A 103 10.03 1.27 10.32
CA VAL A 103 10.78 1.07 9.09
C VAL A 103 11.89 2.10 8.95
N ILE A 104 12.99 1.67 8.34
CA ILE A 104 14.09 2.52 7.90
C ILE A 104 14.30 2.26 6.42
N MET A 105 14.19 3.31 5.60
CA MET A 105 14.42 3.25 4.17
C MET A 105 15.58 4.18 3.83
N ASP A 106 16.76 3.61 3.70
CA ASP A 106 18.00 4.30 3.35
C ASP A 106 18.68 3.62 2.15
N GLY A 107 19.77 4.22 1.67
CA GLY A 107 20.42 3.72 0.48
C GLY A 107 19.64 4.03 -0.80
N ARG A 108 20.09 3.50 -1.94
CA ARG A 108 19.50 3.83 -3.24
C ARG A 108 18.23 3.06 -3.55
N GLU A 109 18.20 1.82 -3.13
CA GLU A 109 17.05 0.94 -3.31
C GLU A 109 16.99 -0.12 -2.22
N GLY A 110 15.82 -0.65 -1.96
CA GLY A 110 15.61 -1.68 -0.98
C GLY A 110 14.16 -2.16 -0.94
N THR A 111 13.85 -2.96 0.07
CA THR A 111 12.52 -3.50 0.28
C THR A 111 12.05 -3.27 1.71
N VAL A 112 10.73 -3.12 1.87
CA VAL A 112 10.05 -3.13 3.16
C VAL A 112 9.03 -4.25 3.13
N GLU A 113 9.15 -5.21 4.04
CA GLU A 113 8.27 -6.36 4.14
C GLU A 113 7.33 -6.22 5.34
N PHE A 114 6.05 -6.50 5.10
CA PHE A 114 5.03 -6.63 6.14
C PHE A 114 4.61 -8.09 6.23
N ASP A 115 4.86 -8.69 7.38
CA ASP A 115 4.63 -10.11 7.64
C ASP A 115 3.28 -10.31 8.31
N PHE A 116 2.37 -10.98 7.62
CA PHE A 116 1.04 -11.37 8.09
C PHE A 116 0.96 -12.85 8.51
N SER A 117 2.08 -13.55 8.60
CA SER A 117 2.07 -15.00 8.83
C SER A 117 1.46 -15.44 10.17
N SER A 118 1.42 -14.55 11.16
CA SER A 118 0.73 -14.81 12.44
C SER A 118 -0.80 -14.78 12.33
N GLU A 119 -1.32 -14.04 11.35
CA GLU A 119 -2.73 -13.94 11.02
C GLU A 119 -2.89 -13.80 9.50
N PRO A 120 -2.64 -14.86 8.73
CA PRO A 120 -2.67 -14.82 7.27
C PRO A 120 -4.07 -14.44 6.75
N TYR A 121 -4.11 -13.65 5.68
CA TYR A 121 -5.35 -13.26 5.05
C TYR A 121 -5.74 -14.25 3.94
N TYR A 122 -6.84 -14.94 4.10
CA TYR A 122 -7.38 -15.83 3.06
C TYR A 122 -8.07 -14.98 1.98
N TYR A 123 -7.46 -14.94 0.80
CA TYR A 123 -7.97 -14.17 -0.34
C TYR A 123 -9.01 -14.98 -1.12
N THR A 124 -10.24 -14.46 -1.21
CA THR A 124 -11.37 -15.16 -1.83
C THR A 124 -11.56 -14.86 -3.32
N GLY A 125 -10.91 -13.82 -3.85
CA GLY A 125 -10.95 -13.46 -5.27
C GLY A 125 -11.73 -12.20 -5.60
N GLN A 126 -12.05 -11.36 -4.61
CA GLN A 126 -12.62 -10.02 -4.81
C GLN A 126 -11.51 -8.96 -4.99
N SER A 127 -11.89 -7.71 -5.18
CA SER A 127 -10.95 -6.61 -5.10
C SER A 127 -10.32 -6.53 -3.70
N LEU A 128 -9.01 -6.30 -3.61
CA LEU A 128 -8.30 -6.18 -2.35
C LEU A 128 -7.93 -4.72 -2.11
N LEU A 129 -8.41 -4.16 -1.00
CA LEU A 129 -8.02 -2.86 -0.51
C LEU A 129 -6.81 -3.02 0.40
N VAL A 130 -5.72 -2.37 0.04
CA VAL A 130 -4.53 -2.21 0.90
C VAL A 130 -4.53 -0.79 1.43
N THR A 131 -4.64 -0.64 2.74
CA THR A 131 -4.55 0.65 3.43
C THR A 131 -3.21 0.75 4.12
N VAL A 132 -2.44 1.78 3.78
CA VAL A 132 -1.12 2.05 4.36
C VAL A 132 -1.16 3.41 5.02
N THR A 133 -0.88 3.47 6.32
CA THR A 133 -0.68 4.73 7.03
C THR A 133 0.75 4.80 7.56
N ALA A 134 1.33 5.98 7.54
CA ALA A 134 2.70 6.18 8.01
C ALA A 134 2.83 7.46 8.82
N GLU A 135 3.63 7.39 9.89
CA GLU A 135 4.10 8.53 10.65
C GLU A 135 5.63 8.56 10.60
N ALA A 136 6.17 9.55 9.91
CA ALA A 136 7.62 9.71 9.75
C ALA A 136 8.23 10.41 10.98
N THR A 137 9.37 9.88 11.43
CA THR A 137 10.28 10.54 12.38
C THR A 137 11.44 11.24 11.67
N ALA A 138 11.79 10.77 10.46
CA ALA A 138 12.68 11.43 9.52
C ALA A 138 12.14 11.27 8.10
N GLN A 139 12.18 12.30 7.28
CA GLN A 139 11.50 12.37 5.99
C GLN A 139 12.49 12.56 4.84
N SER A 140 12.17 11.97 3.69
CA SER A 140 12.84 12.20 2.42
C SER A 140 11.82 12.42 1.30
N PRO A 141 11.85 13.55 0.58
CA PRO A 141 10.90 13.84 -0.48
C PRO A 141 11.12 13.04 -1.77
N LEU A 142 12.25 12.35 -1.90
CA LEU A 142 12.65 11.67 -3.15
C LEU A 142 12.39 10.17 -3.16
N LEU A 143 11.85 9.62 -2.07
CA LEU A 143 11.52 8.20 -1.99
C LEU A 143 10.37 7.83 -2.92
N LYS A 144 10.54 6.78 -3.70
CA LYS A 144 9.53 6.23 -4.61
C LYS A 144 9.39 4.72 -4.42
N PHE A 145 8.25 4.19 -4.84
CA PHE A 145 7.96 2.75 -4.75
C PHE A 145 7.64 2.17 -6.14
N VAL A 146 7.88 0.89 -6.28
CA VAL A 146 7.56 0.15 -7.52
C VAL A 146 6.06 -0.16 -7.56
N HIS A 147 5.45 0.03 -8.73
CA HIS A 147 4.07 -0.31 -9.03
C HIS A 147 3.95 -0.93 -10.43
N ASN A 148 2.75 -1.31 -10.86
CA ASN A 148 2.57 -2.07 -12.11
C ASN A 148 2.51 -1.22 -13.40
N GLY A 149 2.64 0.09 -13.33
CA GLY A 149 2.89 0.96 -14.49
C GLY A 149 1.70 1.36 -15.35
N ASP A 150 0.50 0.87 -15.10
CA ASP A 150 -0.68 1.28 -15.85
C ASP A 150 -1.33 2.53 -15.23
N THR A 151 -0.75 3.69 -15.52
CA THR A 151 -1.17 4.96 -14.92
C THR A 151 -2.57 5.41 -15.34
N GLU A 152 -3.05 5.04 -16.51
CA GLU A 152 -4.39 5.40 -16.98
C GLU A 152 -5.47 4.57 -16.27
N SER A 153 -5.28 3.27 -16.16
CA SER A 153 -6.23 2.39 -15.47
C SER A 153 -6.14 2.49 -13.95
N GLU A 154 -5.00 2.93 -13.41
CA GLU A 154 -4.78 3.06 -11.96
C GLU A 154 -5.25 4.38 -11.37
N LYS A 155 -5.58 5.35 -12.16
CA LYS A 155 -6.03 6.68 -11.74
C LYS A 155 -7.09 6.66 -10.62
N TRP A 156 -7.98 5.69 -10.66
CA TRP A 156 -9.09 5.52 -9.72
C TRP A 156 -8.87 4.39 -8.71
N ARG A 157 -7.65 3.86 -8.63
CA ARG A 157 -7.28 2.74 -7.76
C ARG A 157 -6.24 3.06 -6.72
N VAL A 158 -5.71 4.28 -6.73
CA VAL A 158 -4.73 4.74 -5.73
C VAL A 158 -5.15 6.11 -5.21
N LEU A 159 -5.34 6.20 -3.90
CA LEU A 159 -5.56 7.46 -3.18
C LEU A 159 -4.41 7.69 -2.22
N THR A 160 -3.91 8.93 -2.19
CA THR A 160 -2.84 9.33 -1.28
C THR A 160 -3.22 10.58 -0.51
N TYR A 161 -2.77 10.65 0.73
CA TYR A 161 -2.89 11.82 1.61
C TYR A 161 -1.56 12.09 2.30
N GLY A 162 -1.23 13.34 2.50
CA GLY A 162 -0.06 13.73 3.28
C GLY A 162 -0.32 15.02 4.06
N SER A 163 0.17 15.08 5.29
CA SER A 163 0.07 16.23 6.18
C SER A 163 1.23 16.27 7.17
N ASP A 164 1.68 17.46 7.52
CA ASP A 164 2.68 17.64 8.57
C ASP A 164 2.07 17.89 9.96
N SER A 165 0.79 18.18 10.02
CA SER A 165 0.10 18.62 11.24
C SER A 165 -0.95 17.65 11.77
N GLU A 166 -1.48 16.77 10.94
CA GLU A 166 -2.60 15.89 11.29
C GLU A 166 -2.28 14.44 10.99
N SER A 167 -2.46 13.59 12.00
CA SER A 167 -2.37 12.16 11.79
C SER A 167 -3.58 11.65 10.99
N PHE A 168 -3.34 10.66 10.19
CA PHE A 168 -4.39 9.97 9.46
C PHE A 168 -5.06 8.97 10.41
N ALA A 169 -6.22 9.31 10.86
CA ALA A 169 -7.02 8.47 11.76
C ALA A 169 -8.11 7.71 11.01
#